data_7464bce815e0b2942baa047cb8dfd870
#
_entry.id   7464bce815e0b2942baa047cb8dfd870
#
_cell.length_a   1.000
_cell.length_b   1.000
_cell.length_c   1.000
_cell.angle_alpha   90.00
_cell.angle_beta   90.00
_cell.angle_gamma   90.00
#
_symmetry.space_group_name_H-M   'P 1'
#
loop_
_entity.id
_entity.type
_entity.pdbx_description
1 polymer ?
#
loop_
_entity_poly.entity_id
_entity_poly.type
_entity_poly.pdbx_seq_one_letter_code
_entity_poly.pdbx_strand_id
1 'polypeptide(L)'
;WDDYVENGVIKAIDQVREISNVEKINTLGFCIGGTLLSCAAGVIAKQKRDIINSITLMASLLEFSDPGVLKIFIDESSISMRENSIGQKGVMAGSELASTFSFLRPDDLIWNYYVSNYLKGEKPVPFDLLYWNGDSANLPGPFYCWYLKNFYLEDRLKERNNLSICGKKIDLHAITCPIYAMGA
;
A
#
# COMPACT_ATOMS: atom_id res chain seq x y z
N TRP A 1 0.22 4.15 -10.65
CA TRP A 1 0.78 2.94 -10.01
C TRP A 1 2.11 2.55 -10.65
N ASP A 2 2.19 2.57 -11.97
CA ASP A 2 3.38 2.17 -12.73
C ASP A 2 4.63 2.97 -12.34
N ASP A 3 4.52 4.28 -12.20
CA ASP A 3 5.64 5.14 -11.76
C ASP A 3 6.19 4.73 -10.39
N TYR A 4 5.31 4.38 -9.45
CA TYR A 4 5.73 3.91 -8.13
C TYR A 4 6.44 2.56 -8.19
N VAL A 5 5.98 1.66 -9.07
CA VAL A 5 6.61 0.36 -9.27
C VAL A 5 7.95 0.52 -9.99
N GLU A 6 7.98 1.22 -11.13
CA GLU A 6 9.16 1.31 -12.00
C GLU A 6 10.21 2.27 -11.45
N ASN A 7 9.81 3.54 -11.22
CA ASN A 7 10.72 4.61 -10.80
C ASN A 7 10.97 4.62 -9.28
N GLY A 8 10.09 4.01 -8.50
CA GLY A 8 10.27 3.81 -7.06
C GLY A 8 10.95 2.47 -6.76
N VAL A 9 10.17 1.39 -6.71
CA VAL A 9 10.64 0.09 -6.17
C VAL A 9 11.73 -0.54 -7.03
N ILE A 10 11.51 -0.70 -8.34
CA ILE A 10 12.47 -1.39 -9.22
C ILE A 10 13.78 -0.60 -9.29
N LYS A 11 13.69 0.71 -9.45
CA LYS A 11 14.88 1.57 -9.46
C LYS A 11 15.64 1.54 -8.14
N ALA A 12 14.94 1.51 -7.01
CA ALA A 12 15.58 1.38 -5.69
C ALA A 12 16.31 0.02 -5.56
N ILE A 13 15.69 -1.07 -6.01
CA ILE A 13 16.33 -2.39 -6.05
C ILE A 13 17.62 -2.34 -6.87
N ASP A 14 17.59 -1.76 -8.06
CA ASP A 14 18.76 -1.66 -8.92
C ASP A 14 19.87 -0.81 -8.30
N GLN A 15 19.52 0.33 -7.70
CA GLN A 15 20.50 1.20 -7.03
C GLN A 15 21.13 0.54 -5.80
N VAL A 16 20.35 -0.15 -4.98
CA VAL A 16 20.89 -0.87 -3.81
C VAL A 16 21.86 -1.97 -4.26
N ARG A 17 21.54 -2.72 -5.32
CA ARG A 17 22.42 -3.74 -5.87
C ARG A 17 23.74 -3.15 -6.38
N GLU A 18 23.66 -2.04 -7.09
CA GLU A 18 24.82 -1.31 -7.61
C GLU A 18 25.72 -0.80 -6.48
N ILE A 19 25.15 -0.11 -5.48
CA ILE A 19 25.89 0.44 -4.34
C ILE A 19 26.53 -0.67 -3.51
N SER A 20 25.80 -1.78 -3.29
CA SER A 20 26.27 -2.91 -2.48
C SER A 20 27.16 -3.88 -3.26
N ASN A 21 27.28 -3.69 -4.57
CA ASN A 21 28.03 -4.57 -5.48
C ASN A 21 27.63 -6.06 -5.35
N VAL A 22 26.31 -6.31 -5.35
CA VAL A 22 25.73 -7.67 -5.22
C VAL A 22 24.80 -7.98 -6.39
N GLU A 23 24.69 -9.26 -6.74
CA GLU A 23 23.79 -9.69 -7.81
C GLU A 23 22.33 -9.69 -7.38
N LYS A 24 22.05 -10.07 -6.13
CA LYS A 24 20.70 -10.18 -5.57
C LYS A 24 20.61 -9.53 -4.21
N ILE A 25 19.43 -9.02 -3.87
CA ILE A 25 19.15 -8.43 -2.56
C ILE A 25 17.96 -9.09 -1.88
N ASN A 26 17.93 -9.02 -0.55
CA ASN A 26 16.75 -9.33 0.23
C ASN A 26 15.86 -8.09 0.30
N THR A 27 14.56 -8.29 0.18
CA THR A 27 13.59 -7.20 0.16
C THR A 27 12.56 -7.38 1.26
N LEU A 28 12.07 -6.25 1.80
CA LEU A 28 11.00 -6.22 2.77
C LEU A 28 9.96 -5.19 2.36
N GLY A 29 8.68 -5.59 2.38
CA GLY A 29 7.54 -4.71 2.17
C GLY A 29 6.59 -4.76 3.35
N PHE A 30 6.21 -3.59 3.85
CA PHE A 30 5.24 -3.45 4.93
C PHE A 30 3.96 -2.82 4.39
N CYS A 31 2.80 -3.39 4.74
CA CYS A 31 1.48 -2.92 4.34
C CYS A 31 1.38 -2.71 2.81
N ILE A 32 0.95 -1.54 2.32
CA ILE A 32 0.91 -1.19 0.88
C ILE A 32 2.30 -1.32 0.21
N GLY A 33 3.38 -1.15 0.98
CA GLY A 33 4.74 -1.35 0.49
C GLY A 33 5.00 -2.79 0.08
N GLY A 34 4.41 -3.77 0.76
CA GLY A 34 4.48 -5.18 0.36
C GLY A 34 3.66 -5.48 -0.89
N THR A 35 2.51 -4.84 -1.05
CA THR A 35 1.71 -4.91 -2.29
C THR A 35 2.49 -4.35 -3.49
N LEU A 36 3.10 -3.17 -3.32
CA LEU A 36 3.96 -2.55 -4.35
C LEU A 36 5.18 -3.42 -4.69
N LEU A 37 5.85 -3.96 -3.66
CA LEU A 37 6.99 -4.86 -3.84
C LEU A 37 6.61 -6.13 -4.60
N SER A 38 5.46 -6.72 -4.30
CA SER A 38 4.96 -7.91 -4.98
C SER A 38 4.63 -7.61 -6.46
N CYS A 39 4.06 -6.44 -6.74
CA CYS A 39 3.85 -5.97 -8.11
C CYS A 39 5.19 -5.80 -8.86
N ALA A 40 6.17 -5.17 -8.22
CA ALA A 40 7.52 -5.00 -8.79
C ALA A 40 8.20 -6.36 -9.05
N ALA A 41 8.10 -7.30 -8.10
CA ALA A 41 8.62 -8.65 -8.25
C ALA A 41 7.94 -9.39 -9.42
N GLY A 42 6.63 -9.24 -9.59
CA GLY A 42 5.90 -9.76 -10.75
C GLY A 42 6.38 -9.18 -12.09
N VAL A 43 6.66 -7.88 -12.14
CA VAL A 43 7.25 -7.23 -13.33
C VAL A 43 8.67 -7.75 -13.59
N ILE A 44 9.52 -7.82 -12.56
CA ILE A 44 10.90 -8.34 -12.63
C ILE A 44 10.91 -9.79 -13.12
N ALA A 45 10.00 -10.64 -12.62
CA ALA A 45 9.86 -12.02 -13.07
C ALA A 45 9.48 -12.11 -14.55
N LYS A 46 8.56 -11.26 -15.03
CA LYS A 46 8.22 -11.17 -16.47
C LYS A 46 9.36 -10.66 -17.34
N GLN A 47 10.27 -9.88 -16.78
CA GLN A 47 11.50 -9.44 -17.43
C GLN A 47 12.60 -10.53 -17.39
N LYS A 48 12.36 -11.66 -16.72
CA LYS A 48 13.32 -12.76 -16.51
C LYS A 48 14.61 -12.28 -15.82
N ARG A 49 14.47 -11.31 -14.92
CA ARG A 49 15.58 -10.80 -14.10
C ARG A 49 15.61 -11.54 -12.77
N ASP A 50 16.73 -12.13 -12.43
CA ASP A 50 16.92 -12.86 -11.17
C ASP A 50 17.74 -12.02 -10.19
N ILE A 51 17.11 -10.98 -9.65
CA ILE A 51 17.76 -9.94 -8.83
C ILE A 51 17.25 -9.86 -7.39
N ILE A 52 16.20 -10.62 -7.07
CA ILE A 52 15.64 -10.69 -5.72
C ILE A 52 16.01 -12.04 -5.11
N ASN A 53 16.71 -12.01 -3.98
CA ASN A 53 17.10 -13.20 -3.24
C ASN A 53 15.96 -13.73 -2.37
N SER A 54 15.27 -12.84 -1.67
CA SER A 54 14.09 -13.18 -0.86
C SER A 54 13.16 -11.97 -0.71
N ILE A 55 11.88 -12.25 -0.42
CA ILE A 55 10.85 -11.25 -0.13
C ILE A 55 10.32 -11.51 1.28
N THR A 56 10.28 -10.48 2.11
CA THR A 56 9.56 -10.47 3.37
C THR A 56 8.35 -9.56 3.25
N LEU A 57 7.15 -10.08 3.51
CA LEU A 57 5.89 -9.33 3.51
C LEU A 57 5.36 -9.25 4.94
N MET A 58 5.11 -8.04 5.41
CA MET A 58 4.58 -7.79 6.74
C MET A 58 3.26 -7.02 6.63
N ALA A 59 2.17 -7.62 7.15
CA ALA A 59 0.84 -7.03 7.15
C ALA A 59 0.43 -6.48 5.76
N SER A 60 0.71 -7.23 4.70
CA SER A 60 0.51 -6.81 3.31
C SER A 60 -0.65 -7.56 2.67
N LEU A 61 -1.52 -6.84 1.95
CA LEU A 61 -2.62 -7.44 1.20
C LEU A 61 -2.16 -7.77 -0.23
N LEU A 62 -2.36 -9.01 -0.65
CA LEU A 62 -2.19 -9.49 -2.04
C LEU A 62 -3.50 -10.02 -2.62
N GLU A 63 -4.46 -10.31 -1.77
CA GLU A 63 -5.85 -10.64 -2.08
C GLU A 63 -6.74 -9.66 -1.30
N PHE A 64 -7.73 -9.09 -1.96
CA PHE A 64 -8.57 -8.02 -1.45
C PHE A 64 -10.05 -8.42 -1.36
N SER A 65 -10.37 -9.70 -1.44
CA SER A 65 -11.75 -10.23 -1.36
C SER A 65 -12.43 -9.91 -0.03
N ASP A 66 -11.65 -9.85 1.05
CA ASP A 66 -12.11 -9.44 2.37
C ASP A 66 -11.16 -8.39 2.98
N PRO A 67 -11.33 -7.11 2.63
CA PRO A 67 -10.52 -6.01 3.18
C PRO A 67 -11.02 -5.55 4.56
N GLY A 68 -11.85 -6.35 5.25
CA GLY A 68 -12.42 -6.01 6.53
C GLY A 68 -13.36 -4.80 6.47
N VAL A 69 -13.30 -3.95 7.49
CA VAL A 69 -14.17 -2.76 7.62
C VAL A 69 -14.03 -1.79 6.45
N LEU A 70 -12.88 -1.77 5.78
CA LEU A 70 -12.67 -0.91 4.59
C LEU A 70 -13.68 -1.17 3.48
N LYS A 71 -14.28 -2.38 3.43
CA LYS A 71 -15.27 -2.75 2.42
C LYS A 71 -16.48 -1.81 2.36
N ILE A 72 -16.85 -1.21 3.48
CA ILE A 72 -17.99 -0.27 3.53
C ILE A 72 -17.76 1.03 2.74
N PHE A 73 -16.51 1.37 2.43
CA PHE A 73 -16.13 2.56 1.67
C PHE A 73 -15.84 2.25 0.20
N ILE A 74 -15.97 0.99 -0.22
CA ILE A 74 -15.53 0.52 -1.53
C ILE A 74 -16.70 -0.07 -2.29
N ASP A 75 -17.29 0.77 -3.13
CA ASP A 75 -18.33 0.42 -4.09
C ASP A 75 -18.13 1.20 -5.40
N GLU A 76 -18.80 0.77 -6.47
CA GLU A 76 -18.68 1.40 -7.79
C GLU A 76 -19.05 2.89 -7.78
N SER A 77 -20.06 3.27 -7.00
CA SER A 77 -20.55 4.66 -6.92
C SER A 77 -19.51 5.56 -6.26
N SER A 78 -18.95 5.10 -5.13
CA SER A 78 -17.92 5.81 -4.38
C SER A 78 -16.65 5.98 -5.20
N ILE A 79 -16.22 4.94 -5.91
CA ILE A 79 -15.03 5.02 -6.78
C ILE A 79 -15.27 5.95 -7.96
N SER A 80 -16.43 5.86 -8.64
CA SER A 80 -16.78 6.75 -9.74
C SER A 80 -16.84 8.21 -9.30
N MET A 81 -17.38 8.50 -8.12
CA MET A 81 -17.38 9.85 -7.55
C MET A 81 -15.95 10.36 -7.31
N ARG A 82 -15.06 9.51 -6.79
CA ARG A 82 -13.65 9.83 -6.58
C ARG A 82 -12.90 10.04 -7.90
N GLU A 83 -13.12 9.18 -8.89
CA GLU A 83 -12.55 9.34 -10.24
C GLU A 83 -12.94 10.68 -10.86
N ASN A 84 -14.20 11.09 -10.72
CA ASN A 84 -14.68 12.37 -11.22
C ASN A 84 -14.11 13.58 -10.48
N SER A 85 -13.89 13.47 -9.17
CA SER A 85 -13.42 14.60 -8.34
C SER A 85 -11.89 14.76 -8.38
N ILE A 86 -11.15 13.68 -8.25
CA ILE A 86 -9.68 13.70 -8.11
C ILE A 86 -8.92 12.80 -9.09
N GLY A 87 -9.61 11.95 -9.88
CA GLY A 87 -8.99 10.88 -10.66
C GLY A 87 -8.05 11.34 -11.78
N GLN A 88 -8.22 12.55 -12.30
CA GLN A 88 -7.41 13.07 -13.43
C GLN A 88 -6.14 13.80 -12.95
N LYS A 89 -6.31 14.80 -12.09
CA LYS A 89 -5.22 15.69 -11.64
C LYS A 89 -5.35 16.09 -10.17
N GLY A 90 -6.32 15.53 -9.48
CA GLY A 90 -6.60 15.86 -8.09
C GLY A 90 -5.66 15.14 -7.14
N VAL A 91 -5.87 15.42 -5.86
CA VAL A 91 -5.10 14.88 -4.74
C VAL A 91 -6.06 14.35 -3.71
N MET A 92 -5.83 13.15 -3.22
CA MET A 92 -6.44 12.63 -2.01
C MET A 92 -5.69 13.20 -0.81
N ALA A 93 -6.37 14.06 -0.05
CA ALA A 93 -5.74 14.70 1.10
C ALA A 93 -5.37 13.67 2.19
N GLY A 94 -4.17 13.77 2.72
CA GLY A 94 -3.71 12.90 3.80
C GLY A 94 -4.59 12.99 5.05
N SER A 95 -5.15 14.17 5.35
CA SER A 95 -6.09 14.37 6.45
C SER A 95 -7.39 13.55 6.28
N GLU A 96 -7.87 13.36 5.05
CA GLU A 96 -9.04 12.53 4.77
C GLU A 96 -8.73 11.05 5.01
N LEU A 97 -7.55 10.59 4.59
CA LEU A 97 -7.05 9.25 4.91
C LEU A 97 -6.90 9.04 6.42
N ALA A 98 -6.29 9.98 7.11
CA ALA A 98 -6.12 9.92 8.56
C ALA A 98 -7.48 9.82 9.28
N SER A 99 -8.48 10.58 8.85
CA SER A 99 -9.84 10.48 9.37
C SER A 99 -10.44 9.11 9.12
N THR A 100 -10.30 8.56 7.91
CA THR A 100 -10.77 7.21 7.57
C THR A 100 -10.15 6.17 8.49
N PHE A 101 -8.82 6.19 8.70
CA PHE A 101 -8.15 5.27 9.61
C PHE A 101 -8.58 5.44 11.07
N SER A 102 -8.82 6.68 11.51
CA SER A 102 -9.33 6.93 12.86
C SER A 102 -10.72 6.33 13.09
N PHE A 103 -11.58 6.32 12.07
CA PHE A 103 -12.89 5.68 12.14
C PHE A 103 -12.84 4.15 12.13
N LEU A 104 -11.74 3.53 11.67
CA LEU A 104 -11.58 2.08 11.74
C LEU A 104 -11.30 1.57 13.16
N ARG A 105 -10.70 2.41 14.01
CA ARG A 105 -10.39 2.11 15.41
C ARG A 105 -10.76 3.28 16.32
N PRO A 106 -12.06 3.63 16.40
CA PRO A 106 -12.49 4.84 17.08
C PRO A 106 -12.22 4.81 18.59
N ASP A 107 -12.30 3.64 19.22
CA ASP A 107 -12.05 3.50 20.65
C ASP A 107 -10.59 3.83 20.99
N ASP A 108 -9.64 3.36 20.19
CA ASP A 108 -8.22 3.60 20.41
C ASP A 108 -7.77 5.00 19.98
N LEU A 109 -8.29 5.52 18.88
CA LEU A 109 -7.75 6.69 18.21
C LEU A 109 -8.57 7.98 18.45
N ILE A 110 -9.79 7.87 18.97
CA ILE A 110 -10.68 9.00 19.24
C ILE A 110 -11.16 8.98 20.69
N TRP A 111 -11.93 7.96 21.06
CA TRP A 111 -12.66 7.95 22.32
C TRP A 111 -11.75 7.84 23.55
N ASN A 112 -10.66 7.09 23.46
CA ASN A 112 -9.70 6.99 24.56
C ASN A 112 -9.11 8.36 24.92
N TYR A 113 -8.72 9.16 23.92
CA TYR A 113 -8.22 10.52 24.14
C TYR A 113 -9.32 11.46 24.65
N TYR A 114 -10.52 11.34 24.11
CA TYR A 114 -11.64 12.14 24.59
C TYR A 114 -11.93 11.89 26.09
N VAL A 115 -11.97 10.62 26.49
CA VAL A 115 -12.20 10.25 27.88
C VAL A 115 -11.06 10.68 28.80
N SER A 116 -9.83 10.34 28.46
CA SER A 116 -8.67 10.62 29.31
C SER A 116 -8.36 12.11 29.39
N ASN A 117 -8.25 12.78 28.25
CA ASN A 117 -7.75 14.16 28.23
C ASN A 117 -8.87 15.18 28.49
N TYR A 118 -10.06 14.99 27.88
CA TYR A 118 -11.14 15.97 28.01
C TYR A 118 -12.00 15.71 29.25
N LEU A 119 -12.50 14.49 29.45
CA LEU A 119 -13.42 14.21 30.57
C LEU A 119 -12.68 14.08 31.91
N LYS A 120 -11.53 13.43 31.94
CA LYS A 120 -10.73 13.25 33.16
C LYS A 120 -9.71 14.34 33.42
N GLY A 121 -9.40 15.17 32.42
CA GLY A 121 -8.40 16.24 32.53
C GLY A 121 -6.97 15.73 32.65
N GLU A 122 -6.70 14.49 32.23
CA GLU A 122 -5.37 13.90 32.23
C GLU A 122 -4.50 14.56 31.15
N LYS A 123 -3.23 14.78 31.44
CA LYS A 123 -2.30 15.30 30.44
C LYS A 123 -2.02 14.22 29.40
N PRO A 124 -2.01 14.56 28.10
CA PRO A 124 -1.60 13.62 27.06
C PRO A 124 -0.20 13.07 27.36
N VAL A 125 -0.03 11.76 27.19
CA VAL A 125 1.28 11.13 27.30
C VAL A 125 2.17 11.67 26.17
N PRO A 126 3.32 12.29 26.47
CA PRO A 126 4.23 12.75 25.43
C PRO A 126 4.78 11.53 24.68
N PHE A 127 4.47 11.46 23.39
CA PHE A 127 4.90 10.38 22.51
C PHE A 127 5.19 10.97 21.12
N ASP A 128 6.46 11.09 20.79
CA ASP A 128 6.93 11.75 19.57
C ASP A 128 6.46 11.08 18.28
N LEU A 129 6.24 9.75 18.28
CA LEU A 129 5.64 9.03 17.17
C LEU A 129 4.21 9.51 16.82
N LEU A 130 3.46 10.06 17.78
CA LEU A 130 2.14 10.64 17.48
C LEU A 130 2.25 11.86 16.57
N TYR A 131 3.29 12.67 16.75
CA TYR A 131 3.56 13.81 15.88
C TYR A 131 3.88 13.36 14.45
N TRP A 132 4.76 12.37 14.31
CA TRP A 132 5.09 11.78 13.01
C TRP A 132 3.86 11.13 12.35
N ASN A 133 3.05 10.40 13.09
CA ASN A 133 1.83 9.76 12.58
C ASN A 133 0.73 10.77 12.19
N GLY A 134 0.74 11.95 12.82
CA GLY A 134 -0.16 13.06 12.49
C GLY A 134 0.24 13.82 11.22
N ASP A 135 1.48 13.66 10.76
CA ASP A 135 2.00 14.28 9.54
C ASP A 135 1.70 13.40 8.32
N SER A 136 0.49 13.55 7.81
CA SER A 136 -0.03 12.72 6.71
C SER A 136 0.41 13.21 5.34
N ALA A 137 0.79 12.27 4.45
CA ALA A 137 1.12 12.56 3.07
C ALA A 137 -0.11 12.50 2.16
N ASN A 138 -0.18 13.43 1.22
CA ASN A 138 -1.20 13.41 0.18
C ASN A 138 -0.88 12.34 -0.87
N LEU A 139 -1.93 11.74 -1.46
CA LEU A 139 -1.78 10.78 -2.55
C LEU A 139 -2.26 11.39 -3.87
N PRO A 140 -1.55 11.17 -4.99
CA PRO A 140 -2.07 11.54 -6.29
C PRO A 140 -3.42 10.86 -6.56
N GLY A 141 -4.42 11.63 -6.99
CA GLY A 141 -5.75 11.12 -7.28
C GLY A 141 -5.76 9.95 -8.25
N PRO A 142 -5.03 10.01 -9.39
CA PRO A 142 -4.93 8.87 -10.32
C PRO A 142 -4.38 7.60 -9.68
N PHE A 143 -3.37 7.72 -8.81
CA PHE A 143 -2.81 6.58 -8.07
C PHE A 143 -3.85 5.96 -7.13
N TYR A 144 -4.51 6.80 -6.34
CA TYR A 144 -5.51 6.39 -5.34
C TYR A 144 -6.72 5.71 -6.00
N CYS A 145 -7.33 6.33 -7.01
CA CYS A 145 -8.48 5.77 -7.71
C CYS A 145 -8.14 4.46 -8.42
N TRP A 146 -6.99 4.40 -9.09
CA TRP A 146 -6.53 3.17 -9.73
C TRP A 146 -6.34 2.02 -8.73
N TYR A 147 -5.76 2.31 -7.56
CA TYR A 147 -5.56 1.36 -6.49
C TYR A 147 -6.88 0.81 -5.94
N LEU A 148 -7.82 1.70 -5.60
CA LEU A 148 -9.13 1.29 -5.11
C LEU A 148 -9.87 0.41 -6.12
N LYS A 149 -9.87 0.80 -7.39
CA LYS A 149 -10.57 0.07 -8.44
C LYS A 149 -9.98 -1.32 -8.70
N ASN A 150 -8.69 -1.37 -9.01
CA ASN A 150 -8.06 -2.62 -9.47
C ASN A 150 -7.80 -3.61 -8.35
N PHE A 151 -7.52 -3.13 -7.12
CA PHE A 151 -7.24 -4.00 -5.98
C PHE A 151 -8.49 -4.23 -5.12
N TYR A 152 -9.05 -3.18 -4.54
CA TYR A 152 -10.13 -3.33 -3.58
C TYR A 152 -11.48 -3.72 -4.21
N LEU A 153 -11.84 -3.13 -5.35
CA LEU A 153 -13.14 -3.41 -5.99
C LEU A 153 -13.09 -4.68 -6.83
N GLU A 154 -12.08 -4.81 -7.68
CA GLU A 154 -12.00 -5.85 -8.70
C GLU A 154 -11.07 -7.01 -8.32
N ASP A 155 -10.25 -6.85 -7.26
CA ASP A 155 -9.32 -7.85 -6.72
C ASP A 155 -8.45 -8.54 -7.78
N ARG A 156 -7.97 -7.74 -8.76
CA ARG A 156 -7.27 -8.25 -9.95
C ARG A 156 -5.89 -8.83 -9.66
N LEU A 157 -5.25 -8.43 -8.53
CA LEU A 157 -3.88 -8.82 -8.24
C LEU A 157 -3.71 -10.32 -8.02
N LYS A 158 -4.70 -10.98 -7.43
CA LYS A 158 -4.67 -12.42 -7.18
C LYS A 158 -4.78 -13.26 -8.45
N GLU A 159 -5.38 -12.71 -9.49
CA GLU A 159 -5.67 -13.43 -10.73
C GLU A 159 -4.46 -13.37 -11.68
N ARG A 160 -4.07 -14.52 -12.20
CA ARG A 160 -2.92 -14.62 -13.12
C ARG A 160 -3.13 -13.79 -14.38
N ASN A 161 -2.17 -12.92 -14.68
CA ASN A 161 -2.16 -12.10 -15.89
C ASN A 161 -3.38 -11.17 -16.08
N ASN A 162 -4.16 -10.94 -15.02
CA ASN A 162 -5.35 -10.08 -15.06
C ASN A 162 -5.01 -8.61 -14.79
N LEU A 163 -3.84 -8.31 -14.25
CA LEU A 163 -3.37 -6.97 -13.96
C LEU A 163 -2.17 -6.61 -14.84
N SER A 164 -2.22 -5.45 -15.50
CA SER A 164 -1.10 -4.93 -16.27
C SER A 164 -0.40 -3.82 -15.49
N ILE A 165 0.91 -3.98 -15.25
CA ILE A 165 1.77 -3.01 -14.55
C ILE A 165 3.05 -2.84 -15.38
N CYS A 166 3.46 -1.58 -15.60
CA CYS A 166 4.61 -1.22 -16.44
C CYS A 166 4.55 -1.92 -17.81
N GLY A 167 3.35 -1.99 -18.41
CA GLY A 167 3.12 -2.64 -19.69
C GLY A 167 3.25 -4.17 -19.69
N LYS A 168 3.37 -4.81 -18.52
CA LYS A 168 3.47 -6.27 -18.38
C LYS A 168 2.24 -6.82 -17.67
N LYS A 169 1.65 -7.88 -18.21
CA LYS A 169 0.65 -8.68 -17.50
C LYS A 169 1.35 -9.48 -16.43
N ILE A 170 1.17 -9.10 -15.16
CA ILE A 170 1.86 -9.74 -14.04
C ILE A 170 1.17 -11.03 -13.59
N ASP A 171 1.98 -11.93 -13.05
CA ASP A 171 1.56 -13.16 -12.42
C ASP A 171 2.43 -13.38 -11.18
N LEU A 172 1.84 -13.28 -9.99
CA LEU A 172 2.59 -13.46 -8.75
C LEU A 172 3.16 -14.88 -8.60
N HIS A 173 2.56 -15.87 -9.28
CA HIS A 173 3.10 -17.24 -9.28
C HIS A 173 4.39 -17.39 -10.10
N ALA A 174 4.76 -16.38 -10.88
CA ALA A 174 6.03 -16.37 -11.59
C ALA A 174 7.22 -15.94 -10.69
N ILE A 175 6.94 -15.51 -9.46
CA ILE A 175 7.97 -15.16 -8.47
C ILE A 175 8.51 -16.45 -7.88
N THR A 176 9.80 -16.71 -8.08
CA THR A 176 10.45 -17.99 -7.69
C THR A 176 11.34 -17.88 -6.47
N CYS A 177 11.68 -16.69 -6.01
CA CYS A 177 12.46 -16.51 -4.79
C CYS A 177 11.67 -16.90 -3.53
N PRO A 178 12.32 -17.27 -2.42
CA PRO A 178 11.68 -17.54 -1.14
C PRO A 178 10.90 -16.33 -0.64
N ILE A 179 9.69 -16.58 -0.11
CA ILE A 179 8.83 -15.54 0.46
C ILE A 179 8.51 -15.91 1.91
N TYR A 180 8.77 -14.98 2.83
CA TYR A 180 8.27 -15.02 4.19
C TYR A 180 7.12 -14.03 4.33
N ALA A 181 5.94 -14.48 4.77
CA ALA A 181 4.77 -13.64 4.97
C ALA A 181 4.33 -13.67 6.44
N MET A 182 4.15 -12.49 7.02
CA MET A 182 3.61 -12.31 8.37
C MET A 182 2.28 -11.55 8.25
N GLY A 183 1.19 -12.20 8.70
CA GLY A 183 -0.12 -11.57 8.88
C GLY A 183 -0.15 -10.66 10.12
N ALA A 184 -1.16 -9.78 10.18
CA ALA A 184 -1.47 -8.92 11.33
C ALA A 184 -2.86 -9.23 11.85
#